data_a779966bb3a3b68846065d62e6f5dae3
#
_entry.id   a779966bb3a3b68846065d62e6f5dae3
#
_cell.length_a   1.000
_cell.length_b   1.000
_cell.length_c   1.000
_cell.angle_alpha   90.00
_cell.angle_beta   90.00
_cell.angle_gamma   90.00
#
_symmetry.space_group_name_H-M   'P 1'
#
loop_
_entity.id
_entity.type
_entity.pdbx_description
1 polymer ?
#
loop_
_entity_poly.entity_id
_entity_poly.type
_entity_poly.pdbx_seq_one_letter_code
_entity_poly.pdbx_strand_id
1 'polypeptide(L)'
;VDKEIVELRKISTTNPKKAIQLSIESYNSAKKIDYKKGMLDNLMIQMAKYFDTGNFKKVIEISKEAELLSSNLEKMDDLSNTFRLRASAYTELGFNDESLKEFTKALEISEKITSADSRFYYRSLIYTGIGSYMAHINAPIDSVMSYEKKTLDEVLKISADKNFVSKKYYMISRVYMNLGMMNVAKANPKKAEEYLTKALEICRNKNYSIDVQTEILILNEFAWLYFDQKNYDKAIQYAKEAAFMEKKSSFPYIRRDIYEVLFKSHVEKGNKEESSEYMEKFTELNDSIVNAERQMINTPIEHILSEQENDNRDLMNRMMVAGAILLILSMLGGWAYWKRRNKILHKKYEQIIEDLKKVESVSVEEKDITAETLAIENNERIIYSNEKIPSLIIKNDTVDNILSKLRKIENSQKFIKKDFTLTFLASELNTNPRYLSEIIKQHKGKSYNNYINGLRIGYITNKLYKNTVYREYKISYLAEECGFTSREVFAVIFKKETGMTPSYFISQLKQEDVMYLQ
;
A
#
# COMPACT_ATOMS: atom_id res chain seq x y z
N VAL A 1 16.11 31.95 -4.48
CA VAL A 1 15.03 30.92 -4.46
C VAL A 1 14.64 30.53 -5.89
N ASP A 2 14.07 31.43 -6.74
CA ASP A 2 13.56 31.01 -8.07
C ASP A 2 14.64 30.43 -8.99
N LYS A 3 15.87 31.01 -9.01
CA LYS A 3 16.99 30.44 -9.74
C LYS A 3 17.41 29.07 -9.21
N GLU A 4 17.40 28.88 -7.92
CA GLU A 4 17.70 27.61 -7.26
C GLU A 4 16.65 26.55 -7.63
N ILE A 5 15.36 26.91 -7.67
CA ILE A 5 14.27 26.01 -8.07
C ILE A 5 14.46 25.52 -9.52
N VAL A 6 14.90 26.38 -10.43
CA VAL A 6 15.19 25.99 -11.82
C VAL A 6 16.33 24.98 -11.88
N GLU A 7 17.41 25.20 -11.12
CA GLU A 7 18.52 24.23 -11.03
C GLU A 7 18.11 22.93 -10.32
N LEU A 8 17.31 23.04 -9.26
CA LEU A 8 16.74 21.88 -8.56
C LEU A 8 15.95 20.96 -9.48
N ARG A 9 15.14 21.53 -10.35
CA ARG A 9 14.37 20.73 -11.34
C ARG A 9 15.27 19.94 -12.28
N LYS A 10 16.45 20.46 -12.65
CA LYS A 10 17.43 19.75 -13.46
C LYS A 10 18.11 18.59 -12.69
N ILE A 11 18.51 18.87 -11.44
CA ILE A 11 19.18 17.86 -10.59
C ILE A 11 18.20 16.78 -10.15
N SER A 12 16.91 17.09 -10.05
CA SER A 12 15.89 16.18 -9.52
C SER A 12 15.72 14.90 -10.34
N THR A 13 16.06 14.92 -11.62
CA THR A 13 16.02 13.75 -12.51
C THR A 13 17.23 12.84 -12.40
N THR A 14 18.38 13.35 -11.94
CA THR A 14 19.65 12.62 -11.90
C THR A 14 20.08 12.24 -10.49
N ASN A 15 19.73 13.05 -9.48
CA ASN A 15 20.10 12.81 -8.09
C ASN A 15 18.99 13.24 -7.12
N PRO A 16 17.98 12.37 -6.88
CA PRO A 16 16.83 12.68 -6.04
C PRO A 16 17.20 13.01 -4.59
N LYS A 17 18.21 12.38 -3.99
CA LYS A 17 18.65 12.67 -2.62
C LYS A 17 19.21 14.08 -2.50
N LYS A 18 20.07 14.49 -3.44
CA LYS A 18 20.62 15.86 -3.46
C LYS A 18 19.52 16.88 -3.75
N ALA A 19 18.56 16.55 -4.60
CA ALA A 19 17.42 17.43 -4.87
C ALA A 19 16.57 17.65 -3.62
N ILE A 20 16.30 16.62 -2.81
CA ILE A 20 15.60 16.75 -1.53
C ILE A 20 16.36 17.69 -0.60
N GLN A 21 17.66 17.46 -0.38
CA GLN A 21 18.47 18.31 0.51
C GLN A 21 18.41 19.78 0.10
N LEU A 22 18.73 20.06 -1.16
CA LEU A 22 18.76 21.46 -1.67
C LEU A 22 17.37 22.10 -1.67
N SER A 23 16.29 21.33 -1.89
CA SER A 23 14.93 21.85 -1.81
C SER A 23 14.51 22.21 -0.39
N ILE A 24 15.01 21.50 0.63
CA ILE A 24 14.82 21.85 2.04
C ILE A 24 15.54 23.18 2.36
N GLU A 25 16.77 23.33 1.91
CA GLU A 25 17.55 24.56 2.11
C GLU A 25 16.86 25.77 1.43
N SER A 26 16.42 25.60 0.18
CA SER A 26 15.70 26.63 -0.58
C SER A 26 14.32 26.94 0.02
N TYR A 27 13.59 25.91 0.52
CA TYR A 27 12.34 26.10 1.27
C TYR A 27 12.56 26.96 2.53
N ASN A 28 13.58 26.64 3.33
CA ASN A 28 13.90 27.40 4.53
C ASN A 28 14.27 28.85 4.20
N SER A 29 14.96 29.08 3.09
CA SER A 29 15.27 30.42 2.59
C SER A 29 14.01 31.18 2.17
N ALA A 30 13.09 30.52 1.47
CA ALA A 30 11.80 31.08 1.10
C ALA A 30 10.93 31.41 2.34
N LYS A 31 10.94 30.54 3.34
CA LYS A 31 10.20 30.72 4.61
C LYS A 31 10.69 31.93 5.40
N LYS A 32 12.01 32.13 5.47
CA LYS A 32 12.62 33.32 6.16
C LYS A 32 12.13 34.65 5.60
N ILE A 33 11.78 34.71 4.32
CA ILE A 33 11.33 35.93 3.64
C ILE A 33 9.83 35.91 3.32
N ASP A 34 9.08 34.99 3.90
CA ASP A 34 7.63 34.74 3.67
C ASP A 34 7.26 34.61 2.18
N TYR A 35 8.14 34.00 1.37
CA TYR A 35 7.90 33.78 -0.05
C TYR A 35 7.10 32.49 -0.28
N LYS A 36 5.77 32.59 -0.12
CA LYS A 36 4.85 31.45 -0.13
C LYS A 36 4.90 30.62 -1.42
N LYS A 37 5.05 31.28 -2.59
CA LYS A 37 5.20 30.56 -3.86
C LYS A 37 6.47 29.72 -3.88
N GLY A 38 7.61 30.29 -3.44
CA GLY A 38 8.86 29.55 -3.35
C GLY A 38 8.79 28.39 -2.35
N MET A 39 8.07 28.56 -1.23
CA MET A 39 7.80 27.47 -0.29
C MET A 39 7.02 26.33 -0.99
N LEU A 40 5.93 26.65 -1.68
CA LEU A 40 5.11 25.66 -2.40
C LEU A 40 5.91 24.92 -3.47
N ASP A 41 6.62 25.64 -4.34
CA ASP A 41 7.44 25.04 -5.41
C ASP A 41 8.46 24.01 -4.85
N ASN A 42 9.10 24.34 -3.70
CA ASN A 42 10.04 23.44 -3.04
C ASN A 42 9.33 22.23 -2.41
N LEU A 43 8.17 22.42 -1.76
CA LEU A 43 7.38 21.31 -1.22
C LEU A 43 6.93 20.35 -2.32
N MET A 44 6.52 20.86 -3.49
CA MET A 44 6.14 20.00 -4.62
C MET A 44 7.32 19.16 -5.12
N ILE A 45 8.53 19.73 -5.19
CA ILE A 45 9.75 18.98 -5.51
C ILE A 45 10.02 17.91 -4.44
N GLN A 46 9.96 18.29 -3.16
CA GLN A 46 10.17 17.36 -2.04
C GLN A 46 9.17 16.20 -2.08
N MET A 47 7.88 16.48 -2.23
CA MET A 47 6.84 15.43 -2.29
C MET A 47 7.12 14.44 -3.41
N ALA A 48 7.43 14.95 -4.62
CA ALA A 48 7.74 14.08 -5.75
C ALA A 48 8.98 13.22 -5.47
N LYS A 49 10.05 13.81 -4.92
CA LYS A 49 11.30 13.07 -4.68
C LYS A 49 11.23 12.15 -3.46
N TYR A 50 10.50 12.49 -2.41
CA TYR A 50 10.22 11.57 -1.32
C TYR A 50 9.39 10.36 -1.81
N PHE A 51 8.44 10.59 -2.73
CA PHE A 51 7.71 9.50 -3.36
C PHE A 51 8.64 8.60 -4.17
N ASP A 52 9.47 9.17 -5.06
CA ASP A 52 10.44 8.44 -5.89
C ASP A 52 11.45 7.62 -5.06
N THR A 53 11.72 8.04 -3.83
CA THR A 53 12.66 7.35 -2.90
C THR A 53 11.97 6.46 -1.88
N GLY A 54 10.65 6.25 -1.98
CA GLY A 54 9.88 5.38 -1.09
C GLY A 54 9.57 5.97 0.29
N ASN A 55 9.88 7.25 0.53
CA ASN A 55 9.56 7.88 1.82
C ASN A 55 8.13 8.42 1.86
N PHE A 56 7.16 7.52 1.78
CA PHE A 56 5.74 7.83 1.65
C PHE A 56 5.18 8.56 2.88
N LYS A 57 5.68 8.25 4.08
CA LYS A 57 5.29 8.98 5.31
C LYS A 57 5.61 10.47 5.20
N LYS A 58 6.80 10.80 4.66
CA LYS A 58 7.21 12.21 4.51
C LYS A 58 6.38 12.93 3.45
N VAL A 59 5.96 12.24 2.39
CA VAL A 59 5.00 12.78 1.41
C VAL A 59 3.71 13.22 2.10
N ILE A 60 3.12 12.35 2.94
CA ILE A 60 1.87 12.64 3.64
C ILE A 60 2.05 13.80 4.63
N GLU A 61 3.16 13.81 5.39
CA GLU A 61 3.46 14.83 6.39
C GLU A 61 3.50 16.24 5.76
N ILE A 62 4.34 16.43 4.73
CA ILE A 62 4.51 17.74 4.11
C ILE A 62 3.35 18.13 3.18
N SER A 63 2.51 17.16 2.77
CA SER A 63 1.36 17.42 1.90
C SER A 63 0.31 18.34 2.54
N LYS A 64 0.22 18.39 3.88
CA LYS A 64 -0.72 19.27 4.59
C LYS A 64 -0.38 20.73 4.37
N GLU A 65 0.91 21.07 4.45
CA GLU A 65 1.37 22.44 4.21
C GLU A 65 1.29 22.80 2.72
N ALA A 66 1.63 21.85 1.82
CA ALA A 66 1.47 22.04 0.37
C ALA A 66 0.00 22.28 -0.01
N GLU A 67 -0.96 21.56 0.59
CA GLU A 67 -2.40 21.76 0.41
C GLU A 67 -2.84 23.17 0.85
N LEU A 68 -2.40 23.60 2.03
CA LEU A 68 -2.73 24.94 2.55
C LEU A 68 -2.17 26.04 1.65
N LEU A 69 -0.89 25.93 1.25
CA LEU A 69 -0.24 26.93 0.42
C LEU A 69 -0.84 26.98 -1.00
N SER A 70 -1.08 25.83 -1.62
CA SER A 70 -1.66 25.77 -2.96
C SER A 70 -3.11 26.29 -2.98
N SER A 71 -3.89 26.03 -1.93
CA SER A 71 -5.23 26.59 -1.77
C SER A 71 -5.21 28.10 -1.60
N ASN A 72 -4.35 28.62 -0.71
CA ASN A 72 -4.22 30.06 -0.46
C ASN A 72 -3.69 30.86 -1.66
N LEU A 73 -2.88 30.22 -2.50
CA LEU A 73 -2.32 30.81 -3.72
C LEU A 73 -3.19 30.54 -4.95
N GLU A 74 -4.33 29.89 -4.79
CA GLU A 74 -5.26 29.48 -5.88
C GLU A 74 -4.56 28.68 -6.99
N LYS A 75 -3.52 27.88 -6.61
CA LYS A 75 -2.76 27.02 -7.52
C LYS A 75 -3.43 25.65 -7.63
N MET A 76 -4.49 25.56 -8.46
CA MET A 76 -5.31 24.35 -8.58
C MET A 76 -4.53 23.16 -9.16
N ASP A 77 -3.54 23.41 -10.00
CA ASP A 77 -2.63 22.39 -10.53
C ASP A 77 -1.75 21.78 -9.43
N ASP A 78 -1.12 22.58 -8.58
CA ASP A 78 -0.33 22.11 -7.44
C ASP A 78 -1.22 21.46 -6.38
N LEU A 79 -2.43 22.00 -6.14
CA LEU A 79 -3.39 21.42 -5.20
C LEU A 79 -3.85 20.03 -5.66
N SER A 80 -4.24 19.88 -6.92
CA SER A 80 -4.62 18.60 -7.51
C SER A 80 -3.47 17.58 -7.44
N ASN A 81 -2.24 18.02 -7.74
CA ASN A 81 -1.05 17.17 -7.66
C ASN A 81 -0.68 16.78 -6.22
N THR A 82 -0.92 17.66 -5.26
CA THR A 82 -0.74 17.36 -3.82
C THR A 82 -1.64 16.20 -3.39
N PHE A 83 -2.94 16.28 -3.72
CA PHE A 83 -3.88 15.19 -3.45
C PHE A 83 -3.47 13.90 -4.14
N ARG A 84 -3.05 13.96 -5.42
CA ARG A 84 -2.58 12.79 -6.17
C ARG A 84 -1.36 12.13 -5.53
N LEU A 85 -0.33 12.90 -5.16
CA LEU A 85 0.88 12.36 -4.53
C LEU A 85 0.59 11.75 -3.16
N ARG A 86 -0.29 12.38 -2.38
CA ARG A 86 -0.75 11.85 -1.10
C ARG A 86 -1.55 10.56 -1.29
N ALA A 87 -2.45 10.52 -2.28
CA ALA A 87 -3.19 9.32 -2.64
C ALA A 87 -2.25 8.17 -3.01
N SER A 88 -1.25 8.44 -3.87
CA SER A 88 -0.26 7.44 -4.25
C SER A 88 0.54 6.94 -3.03
N ALA A 89 0.92 7.85 -2.11
CA ALA A 89 1.61 7.46 -0.88
C ALA A 89 0.73 6.59 0.04
N TYR A 90 -0.57 6.87 0.12
CA TYR A 90 -1.52 6.01 0.83
C TYR A 90 -1.65 4.63 0.18
N THR A 91 -1.64 4.54 -1.17
CA THR A 91 -1.63 3.26 -1.88
C THR A 91 -0.44 2.40 -1.45
N GLU A 92 0.76 2.95 -1.49
CA GLU A 92 2.00 2.23 -1.14
C GLU A 92 2.04 1.79 0.34
N LEU A 93 1.37 2.54 1.22
CA LEU A 93 1.24 2.20 2.64
C LEU A 93 0.05 1.26 2.95
N GLY A 94 -0.76 0.89 1.94
CA GLY A 94 -1.91 0.00 2.10
C GLY A 94 -3.19 0.66 2.67
N PHE A 95 -3.25 2.00 2.75
CA PHE A 95 -4.43 2.76 3.16
C PHE A 95 -5.36 2.98 1.96
N ASN A 96 -6.03 1.91 1.53
CA ASN A 96 -6.78 1.88 0.28
C ASN A 96 -7.97 2.83 0.23
N ASP A 97 -8.72 2.96 1.31
CA ASP A 97 -9.90 3.84 1.39
C ASP A 97 -9.49 5.32 1.33
N GLU A 98 -8.44 5.68 2.06
CA GLU A 98 -7.86 7.02 2.06
C GLU A 98 -7.27 7.37 0.69
N SER A 99 -6.59 6.41 0.06
CA SER A 99 -6.04 6.58 -1.28
C SER A 99 -7.13 6.92 -2.29
N LEU A 100 -8.20 6.12 -2.35
CA LEU A 100 -9.30 6.35 -3.29
C LEU A 100 -9.99 7.70 -3.06
N LYS A 101 -10.20 8.07 -1.79
CA LYS A 101 -10.76 9.36 -1.41
C LYS A 101 -9.90 10.53 -1.90
N GLU A 102 -8.59 10.44 -1.74
CA GLU A 102 -7.68 11.50 -2.16
C GLU A 102 -7.55 11.57 -3.70
N PHE A 103 -7.57 10.45 -4.42
CA PHE A 103 -7.65 10.46 -5.89
C PHE A 103 -8.94 11.11 -6.39
N THR A 104 -10.07 10.86 -5.72
CA THR A 104 -11.36 11.50 -6.06
C THR A 104 -11.26 13.01 -5.91
N LYS A 105 -10.72 13.51 -4.79
CA LYS A 105 -10.46 14.94 -4.59
C LYS A 105 -9.53 15.51 -5.65
N ALA A 106 -8.45 14.79 -6.00
CA ALA A 106 -7.52 15.21 -7.03
C ALA A 106 -8.24 15.42 -8.38
N LEU A 107 -9.14 14.51 -8.77
CA LEU A 107 -9.96 14.63 -9.98
C LEU A 107 -10.90 15.84 -9.90
N GLU A 108 -11.64 16.03 -8.79
CA GLU A 108 -12.53 17.17 -8.60
C GLU A 108 -11.80 18.51 -8.70
N ILE A 109 -10.62 18.62 -8.07
CA ILE A 109 -9.80 19.84 -8.13
C ILE A 109 -9.24 20.04 -9.54
N SER A 110 -8.89 18.97 -10.25
CA SER A 110 -8.36 19.06 -11.62
C SER A 110 -9.31 19.74 -12.58
N GLU A 111 -10.64 19.63 -12.37
CA GLU A 111 -11.63 20.34 -13.19
C GLU A 111 -11.57 21.87 -13.05
N LYS A 112 -11.02 22.38 -11.94
CA LYS A 112 -10.85 23.80 -11.67
C LYS A 112 -9.57 24.38 -12.28
N ILE A 113 -8.72 23.55 -12.90
CA ILE A 113 -7.50 23.99 -13.57
C ILE A 113 -7.88 24.75 -14.84
N THR A 114 -7.50 26.01 -14.93
CA THR A 114 -7.90 26.91 -16.04
C THR A 114 -7.20 26.55 -17.35
N SER A 115 -5.91 26.22 -17.32
CA SER A 115 -5.16 25.79 -18.50
C SER A 115 -5.61 24.40 -18.93
N ALA A 116 -6.15 24.26 -20.16
CA ALA A 116 -6.62 22.98 -20.69
C ALA A 116 -5.51 21.94 -20.73
N ASP A 117 -4.31 22.29 -21.21
CA ASP A 117 -3.17 21.38 -21.28
C ASP A 117 -2.70 20.95 -19.89
N SER A 118 -2.64 21.87 -18.91
CA SER A 118 -2.36 21.52 -17.52
C SER A 118 -3.41 20.57 -16.96
N ARG A 119 -4.69 20.85 -17.20
CA ARG A 119 -5.80 20.01 -16.75
C ARG A 119 -5.69 18.59 -17.30
N PHE A 120 -5.51 18.43 -18.60
CA PHE A 120 -5.33 17.13 -19.23
C PHE A 120 -4.08 16.39 -18.69
N TYR A 121 -2.99 17.11 -18.50
CA TYR A 121 -1.76 16.55 -17.94
C TYR A 121 -1.96 16.02 -16.51
N TYR A 122 -2.54 16.83 -15.61
CA TYR A 122 -2.74 16.37 -14.23
C TYR A 122 -3.80 15.27 -14.13
N ARG A 123 -4.86 15.29 -14.93
CA ARG A 123 -5.83 14.20 -15.02
C ARG A 123 -5.16 12.90 -15.50
N SER A 124 -4.27 12.98 -16.46
CA SER A 124 -3.51 11.82 -16.93
C SER A 124 -2.64 11.22 -15.80
N LEU A 125 -1.96 12.05 -15.02
CA LEU A 125 -1.20 11.61 -13.86
C LEU A 125 -2.08 10.96 -12.78
N ILE A 126 -3.29 11.50 -12.55
CA ILE A 126 -4.23 10.93 -11.59
C ILE A 126 -4.73 9.56 -12.06
N TYR A 127 -5.12 9.42 -13.34
CA TYR A 127 -5.55 8.13 -13.88
C TYR A 127 -4.44 7.08 -13.85
N THR A 128 -3.19 7.45 -14.11
CA THR A 128 -2.02 6.57 -13.90
C THR A 128 -1.92 6.13 -12.43
N GLY A 129 -2.09 7.07 -11.49
CA GLY A 129 -2.11 6.75 -10.05
C GLY A 129 -3.23 5.80 -9.66
N ILE A 130 -4.45 6.01 -10.19
CA ILE A 130 -5.59 5.10 -9.95
C ILE A 130 -5.33 3.73 -10.59
N GLY A 131 -4.70 3.67 -11.77
CA GLY A 131 -4.27 2.42 -12.38
C GLY A 131 -3.30 1.63 -11.48
N SER A 132 -2.30 2.32 -10.90
CA SER A 132 -1.38 1.74 -9.91
C SER A 132 -2.11 1.26 -8.65
N TYR A 133 -3.04 2.06 -8.12
CA TYR A 133 -3.91 1.67 -7.01
C TYR A 133 -4.71 0.40 -7.33
N MET A 134 -5.32 0.32 -8.51
CA MET A 134 -6.05 -0.87 -8.94
C MET A 134 -5.15 -2.12 -9.02
N ALA A 135 -3.92 -1.96 -9.51
CA ALA A 135 -2.94 -3.04 -9.51
C ALA A 135 -2.57 -3.46 -8.07
N HIS A 136 -2.39 -2.50 -7.18
CA HIS A 136 -2.02 -2.75 -5.76
C HIS A 136 -3.10 -3.53 -5.00
N ILE A 137 -4.38 -3.27 -5.28
CA ILE A 137 -5.50 -4.04 -4.70
C ILE A 137 -5.81 -5.34 -5.45
N ASN A 138 -4.93 -5.77 -6.35
CA ASN A 138 -5.11 -6.96 -7.19
C ASN A 138 -6.43 -6.95 -8.01
N ALA A 139 -6.83 -5.79 -8.52
CA ALA A 139 -7.98 -5.70 -9.41
C ALA A 139 -7.71 -6.45 -10.74
N PRO A 140 -8.74 -6.91 -11.46
CA PRO A 140 -8.57 -7.53 -12.76
C PRO A 140 -7.75 -6.65 -13.70
N ILE A 141 -6.83 -7.28 -14.43
CA ILE A 141 -5.90 -6.58 -15.34
C ILE A 141 -6.61 -5.68 -16.36
N ASP A 142 -7.83 -6.06 -16.78
CA ASP A 142 -8.63 -5.25 -17.70
C ASP A 142 -9.10 -3.94 -17.05
N SER A 143 -9.33 -3.93 -15.73
CA SER A 143 -9.63 -2.71 -14.97
C SER A 143 -8.42 -1.78 -14.94
N VAL A 144 -7.22 -2.32 -14.67
CA VAL A 144 -5.97 -1.55 -14.70
C VAL A 144 -5.73 -0.97 -16.11
N MET A 145 -5.85 -1.80 -17.15
CA MET A 145 -5.74 -1.37 -18.55
C MET A 145 -6.75 -0.28 -18.94
N SER A 146 -7.94 -0.28 -18.34
CA SER A 146 -8.95 0.76 -18.61
C SER A 146 -8.48 2.13 -18.14
N TYR A 147 -7.75 2.21 -17.03
CA TYR A 147 -7.17 3.47 -16.53
C TYR A 147 -5.98 3.93 -17.36
N GLU A 148 -5.15 3.02 -17.86
CA GLU A 148 -4.10 3.37 -18.81
C GLU A 148 -4.68 3.94 -20.12
N LYS A 149 -5.80 3.40 -20.61
CA LYS A 149 -6.53 3.97 -21.76
C LYS A 149 -7.07 5.36 -21.45
N LYS A 150 -7.70 5.57 -20.28
CA LYS A 150 -8.14 6.90 -19.84
C LYS A 150 -6.97 7.89 -19.76
N THR A 151 -5.81 7.42 -19.25
CA THR A 151 -4.58 8.22 -19.24
C THR A 151 -4.20 8.63 -20.66
N LEU A 152 -4.19 7.70 -21.61
CA LEU A 152 -3.87 7.98 -23.01
C LEU A 152 -4.85 8.97 -23.64
N ASP A 153 -6.14 8.79 -23.39
CA ASP A 153 -7.19 9.68 -23.91
C ASP A 153 -6.99 11.13 -23.43
N GLU A 154 -6.61 11.33 -22.17
CA GLU A 154 -6.31 12.67 -21.64
C GLU A 154 -5.03 13.24 -22.25
N VAL A 155 -3.97 12.45 -22.30
CA VAL A 155 -2.68 12.90 -22.85
C VAL A 155 -2.75 13.29 -24.31
N LEU A 156 -3.55 12.59 -25.11
CA LEU A 156 -3.72 12.90 -26.54
C LEU A 156 -4.38 14.27 -26.77
N LYS A 157 -5.18 14.77 -25.82
CA LYS A 157 -5.81 16.10 -25.86
C LYS A 157 -4.82 17.24 -25.62
N ILE A 158 -3.65 16.96 -25.02
CA ILE A 158 -2.62 17.98 -24.73
C ILE A 158 -2.08 18.50 -26.07
N SER A 159 -1.94 19.81 -26.18
CA SER A 159 -1.29 20.43 -27.34
C SER A 159 0.19 20.01 -27.44
N ALA A 160 0.75 20.06 -28.65
CA ALA A 160 2.17 19.78 -28.87
C ALA A 160 3.01 21.06 -28.90
N ASP A 161 2.66 22.07 -28.08
CA ASP A 161 3.44 23.28 -27.94
C ASP A 161 4.75 23.04 -27.17
N LYS A 162 5.67 24.02 -27.20
CA LYS A 162 6.99 23.91 -26.56
C LYS A 162 6.92 23.60 -25.05
N ASN A 163 5.87 24.03 -24.36
CA ASN A 163 5.77 23.89 -22.91
C ASN A 163 5.29 22.50 -22.49
N PHE A 164 4.54 21.84 -23.35
CA PHE A 164 3.90 20.57 -23.03
C PHE A 164 4.40 19.38 -23.86
N VAL A 165 5.13 19.61 -24.97
CA VAL A 165 5.56 18.53 -25.88
C VAL A 165 6.31 17.42 -25.13
N SER A 166 7.27 17.74 -24.30
CA SER A 166 8.04 16.74 -23.52
C SER A 166 7.14 16.02 -22.51
N LYS A 167 6.28 16.72 -21.80
CA LYS A 167 5.33 16.14 -20.85
C LYS A 167 4.35 15.19 -21.53
N LYS A 168 3.80 15.60 -22.69
CA LYS A 168 2.88 14.81 -23.49
C LYS A 168 3.51 13.48 -23.90
N TYR A 169 4.65 13.55 -24.57
CA TYR A 169 5.29 12.37 -25.12
C TYR A 169 5.95 11.50 -24.05
N TYR A 170 6.42 12.08 -22.93
CA TYR A 170 6.78 11.32 -21.74
C TYR A 170 5.61 10.47 -21.24
N MET A 171 4.43 11.05 -21.07
CA MET A 171 3.25 10.31 -20.61
C MET A 171 2.80 9.24 -21.63
N ILE A 172 2.83 9.55 -22.94
CA ILE A 172 2.48 8.57 -23.97
C ILE A 172 3.44 7.37 -23.93
N SER A 173 4.75 7.61 -23.83
CA SER A 173 5.75 6.54 -23.75
C SER A 173 5.53 5.66 -22.51
N ARG A 174 5.22 6.26 -21.36
CA ARG A 174 4.90 5.55 -20.11
C ARG A 174 3.64 4.69 -20.24
N VAL A 175 2.56 5.24 -20.82
CA VAL A 175 1.32 4.48 -21.05
C VAL A 175 1.58 3.30 -22.00
N TYR A 176 2.30 3.51 -23.09
CA TYR A 176 2.62 2.41 -23.99
C TYR A 176 3.50 1.35 -23.33
N MET A 177 4.47 1.73 -22.50
CA MET A 177 5.25 0.79 -21.71
C MET A 177 4.34 -0.03 -20.77
N ASN A 178 3.46 0.62 -20.02
CA ASN A 178 2.54 -0.06 -19.09
C ASN A 178 1.58 -1.00 -19.84
N LEU A 179 1.03 -0.57 -20.98
CA LEU A 179 0.18 -1.42 -21.82
C LEU A 179 0.97 -2.62 -22.39
N GLY A 180 2.25 -2.42 -22.69
CA GLY A 180 3.17 -3.50 -23.08
C GLY A 180 3.28 -4.54 -21.97
N MET A 181 3.64 -4.13 -20.76
CA MET A 181 3.75 -4.99 -19.56
C MET A 181 2.45 -5.77 -19.30
N MET A 182 1.30 -5.09 -19.36
CA MET A 182 0.01 -5.73 -19.14
C MET A 182 -0.34 -6.76 -20.22
N ASN A 183 0.12 -6.55 -21.47
CA ASN A 183 -0.05 -7.53 -22.54
C ASN A 183 0.89 -8.74 -22.37
N VAL A 184 2.08 -8.58 -21.77
CA VAL A 184 2.90 -9.71 -21.32
C VAL A 184 2.12 -10.55 -20.32
N ALA A 185 1.59 -9.93 -19.26
CA ALA A 185 0.80 -10.61 -18.23
C ALA A 185 -0.48 -11.30 -18.78
N LYS A 186 -1.02 -10.82 -19.93
CA LYS A 186 -2.14 -11.45 -20.65
C LYS A 186 -1.72 -12.51 -21.65
N ALA A 187 -0.45 -12.90 -21.68
CA ALA A 187 0.12 -13.82 -22.64
C ALA A 187 -0.09 -13.40 -24.12
N ASN A 188 -0.01 -12.08 -24.39
CA ASN A 188 -0.13 -11.51 -25.72
C ASN A 188 1.17 -10.81 -26.16
N PRO A 189 2.24 -11.57 -26.44
CA PRO A 189 3.57 -11.02 -26.66
C PRO A 189 3.66 -10.14 -27.92
N LYS A 190 2.85 -10.38 -28.95
CA LYS A 190 2.83 -9.53 -30.17
C LYS A 190 2.36 -8.11 -29.87
N LYS A 191 1.29 -7.96 -29.08
CA LYS A 191 0.81 -6.63 -28.66
C LYS A 191 1.76 -5.98 -27.66
N ALA A 192 2.37 -6.77 -26.79
CA ALA A 192 3.39 -6.27 -25.87
C ALA A 192 4.56 -5.64 -26.64
N GLU A 193 5.09 -6.36 -27.63
CA GLU A 193 6.19 -5.87 -28.49
C GLU A 193 5.78 -4.62 -29.27
N GLU A 194 4.57 -4.57 -29.83
CA GLU A 194 4.04 -3.39 -30.54
C GLU A 194 4.02 -2.15 -29.63
N TYR A 195 3.49 -2.28 -28.42
CA TYR A 195 3.41 -1.16 -27.48
C TYR A 195 4.78 -0.73 -26.96
N LEU A 196 5.66 -1.66 -26.61
CA LEU A 196 7.02 -1.35 -26.19
C LEU A 196 7.83 -0.68 -27.30
N THR A 197 7.64 -1.11 -28.56
CA THR A 197 8.28 -0.48 -29.72
C THR A 197 7.83 0.97 -29.86
N LYS A 198 6.52 1.25 -29.81
CA LYS A 198 5.99 2.63 -29.83
C LYS A 198 6.55 3.48 -28.68
N ALA A 199 6.67 2.92 -27.50
CA ALA A 199 7.26 3.60 -26.35
C ALA A 199 8.72 3.97 -26.59
N LEU A 200 9.52 3.03 -27.12
CA LEU A 200 10.95 3.21 -27.40
C LEU A 200 11.20 4.23 -28.52
N GLU A 201 10.40 4.17 -29.58
CA GLU A 201 10.47 5.16 -30.68
C GLU A 201 10.25 6.59 -30.19
N ILE A 202 9.28 6.78 -29.27
CA ILE A 202 9.03 8.09 -28.65
C ILE A 202 10.25 8.54 -27.83
N CYS A 203 10.82 7.66 -27.01
CA CYS A 203 11.98 7.99 -26.19
C CYS A 203 13.21 8.36 -27.04
N ARG A 204 13.41 7.70 -28.16
CA ARG A 204 14.54 7.95 -29.07
C ARG A 204 14.35 9.17 -29.99
N ASN A 205 13.16 9.75 -29.99
CA ASN A 205 12.89 10.95 -30.77
C ASN A 205 13.43 12.19 -30.07
N LYS A 206 14.50 12.76 -30.60
CA LYS A 206 15.22 13.91 -30.04
C LYS A 206 14.34 15.18 -29.87
N ASN A 207 13.21 15.25 -30.57
CA ASN A 207 12.30 16.41 -30.46
C ASN A 207 11.51 16.41 -29.16
N TYR A 208 11.43 15.31 -28.42
CA TYR A 208 10.57 15.18 -27.25
C TYR A 208 11.29 15.36 -25.91
N SER A 209 12.62 15.28 -25.90
CA SER A 209 13.45 15.43 -24.68
C SER A 209 12.97 14.57 -23.50
N ILE A 210 12.77 13.27 -23.76
CA ILE A 210 12.39 12.30 -22.74
C ILE A 210 13.61 11.97 -21.86
N ASP A 211 13.39 11.73 -20.57
CA ASP A 211 14.47 11.35 -19.67
C ASP A 211 15.01 9.95 -19.99
N VAL A 212 16.31 9.77 -19.74
CA VAL A 212 17.01 8.52 -20.02
C VAL A 212 16.49 7.35 -19.18
N GLN A 213 15.93 7.63 -18.00
CA GLN A 213 15.36 6.60 -17.12
C GLN A 213 14.21 5.87 -17.80
N THR A 214 13.35 6.60 -18.50
CA THR A 214 12.22 6.01 -19.23
C THR A 214 12.68 5.06 -20.33
N GLU A 215 13.72 5.42 -21.08
CA GLU A 215 14.30 4.52 -22.10
C GLU A 215 14.90 3.26 -21.47
N ILE A 216 15.64 3.39 -20.36
CA ILE A 216 16.21 2.25 -19.64
C ILE A 216 15.10 1.29 -19.16
N LEU A 217 14.02 1.82 -18.62
CA LEU A 217 12.86 1.01 -18.19
C LEU A 217 12.27 0.23 -19.37
N ILE A 218 12.01 0.89 -20.50
CA ILE A 218 11.43 0.24 -21.68
C ILE A 218 12.36 -0.87 -22.22
N LEU A 219 13.67 -0.63 -22.24
CA LEU A 219 14.64 -1.65 -22.65
C LEU A 219 14.64 -2.85 -21.69
N ASN A 220 14.49 -2.61 -20.39
CA ASN A 220 14.35 -3.67 -19.40
C ASN A 220 13.05 -4.48 -19.61
N GLU A 221 11.94 -3.81 -19.94
CA GLU A 221 10.68 -4.51 -20.25
C GLU A 221 10.79 -5.35 -21.53
N PHE A 222 11.53 -4.89 -22.56
CA PHE A 222 11.86 -5.72 -23.70
C PHE A 222 12.69 -6.94 -23.32
N ALA A 223 13.64 -6.79 -22.40
CA ALA A 223 14.44 -7.92 -21.93
C ALA A 223 13.55 -8.98 -21.27
N TRP A 224 12.63 -8.59 -20.39
CA TRP A 224 11.67 -9.49 -19.79
C TRP A 224 10.70 -10.11 -20.80
N LEU A 225 10.18 -9.32 -21.75
CA LEU A 225 9.33 -9.84 -22.83
C LEU A 225 10.00 -10.96 -23.61
N TYR A 226 11.25 -10.77 -24.00
CA TYR A 226 11.98 -11.79 -24.77
C TYR A 226 12.45 -12.96 -23.90
N PHE A 227 12.69 -12.74 -22.61
CA PHE A 227 12.92 -13.81 -21.64
C PHE A 227 11.71 -14.74 -21.55
N ASP A 228 10.50 -14.20 -21.41
CA ASP A 228 9.25 -14.96 -21.36
C ASP A 228 8.97 -15.71 -22.67
N GLN A 229 9.39 -15.15 -23.80
CA GLN A 229 9.34 -15.82 -25.12
C GLN A 229 10.46 -16.86 -25.30
N LYS A 230 11.31 -17.09 -24.31
CA LYS A 230 12.50 -17.97 -24.35
C LYS A 230 13.52 -17.55 -25.42
N ASN A 231 13.49 -16.30 -25.86
CA ASN A 231 14.48 -15.71 -26.76
C ASN A 231 15.57 -15.03 -25.92
N TYR A 232 16.37 -15.84 -25.26
CA TYR A 232 17.36 -15.37 -24.29
C TYR A 232 18.46 -14.50 -24.91
N ASP A 233 18.75 -14.66 -26.21
CA ASP A 233 19.73 -13.82 -26.90
C ASP A 233 19.24 -12.37 -26.99
N LYS A 234 18.00 -12.18 -27.42
CA LYS A 234 17.39 -10.84 -27.43
C LYS A 234 17.22 -10.28 -26.04
N ALA A 235 16.81 -11.11 -25.07
CA ALA A 235 16.68 -10.69 -23.68
C ALA A 235 18.01 -10.12 -23.14
N ILE A 236 19.12 -10.83 -23.35
CA ILE A 236 20.47 -10.40 -22.99
C ILE A 236 20.88 -9.13 -23.74
N GLN A 237 20.56 -9.03 -25.01
CA GLN A 237 20.88 -7.85 -25.83
C GLN A 237 20.22 -6.59 -25.25
N TYR A 238 18.90 -6.60 -25.02
CA TYR A 238 18.17 -5.46 -24.48
C TYR A 238 18.60 -5.13 -23.04
N ALA A 239 18.81 -6.15 -22.20
CA ALA A 239 19.29 -5.95 -20.84
C ALA A 239 20.71 -5.34 -20.78
N LYS A 240 21.61 -5.74 -21.68
CA LYS A 240 22.94 -5.14 -21.79
C LYS A 240 22.89 -3.69 -22.28
N GLU A 241 21.99 -3.37 -23.22
CA GLU A 241 21.76 -1.99 -23.66
C GLU A 241 21.24 -1.12 -22.49
N ALA A 242 20.26 -1.62 -21.74
CA ALA A 242 19.75 -0.98 -20.53
C ALA A 242 20.85 -0.76 -19.47
N ALA A 243 21.67 -1.79 -19.21
CA ALA A 243 22.78 -1.73 -18.27
C ALA A 243 23.84 -0.70 -18.67
N PHE A 244 24.15 -0.60 -19.97
CA PHE A 244 25.11 0.38 -20.47
C PHE A 244 24.64 1.82 -20.26
N MET A 245 23.34 2.08 -20.50
CA MET A 245 22.77 3.41 -20.27
C MET A 245 22.69 3.73 -18.78
N GLU A 246 22.31 2.74 -17.96
CA GLU A 246 22.16 2.89 -16.51
C GLU A 246 23.48 3.18 -15.79
N LYS A 247 24.61 2.69 -16.27
CA LYS A 247 25.94 3.00 -15.73
C LYS A 247 26.23 4.51 -15.61
N LYS A 248 25.64 5.33 -16.46
CA LYS A 248 25.78 6.80 -16.46
C LYS A 248 24.80 7.49 -15.50
N SER A 249 23.91 6.74 -14.92
CA SER A 249 22.82 7.20 -14.07
C SER A 249 22.78 6.30 -12.83
N SER A 250 22.12 6.73 -11.74
CA SER A 250 22.07 5.92 -10.52
C SER A 250 20.62 5.53 -10.20
N PHE A 251 20.17 4.42 -10.78
CA PHE A 251 18.83 3.86 -10.56
C PHE A 251 18.93 2.43 -9.98
N PRO A 252 19.22 2.28 -8.67
CA PRO A 252 19.52 0.98 -8.06
C PRO A 252 18.44 -0.09 -8.30
N TYR A 253 17.17 0.28 -8.19
CA TYR A 253 16.04 -0.65 -8.41
C TYR A 253 16.01 -1.18 -9.84
N ILE A 254 16.17 -0.29 -10.84
CA ILE A 254 16.19 -0.69 -12.25
C ILE A 254 17.43 -1.54 -12.52
N ARG A 255 18.59 -1.19 -11.96
CA ARG A 255 19.83 -1.96 -12.08
C ARG A 255 19.67 -3.37 -11.52
N ARG A 256 19.00 -3.51 -10.37
CA ARG A 256 18.69 -4.81 -9.78
C ARG A 256 17.86 -5.67 -10.75
N ASP A 257 16.81 -5.11 -11.33
CA ASP A 257 15.93 -5.82 -12.27
C ASP A 257 16.68 -6.21 -13.57
N ILE A 258 17.56 -5.32 -14.06
CA ILE A 258 18.45 -5.63 -15.19
C ILE A 258 19.38 -6.80 -14.86
N TYR A 259 19.99 -6.83 -13.68
CA TYR A 259 20.84 -7.94 -13.27
C TYR A 259 20.05 -9.23 -13.13
N GLU A 260 18.81 -9.15 -12.67
CA GLU A 260 17.93 -10.31 -12.55
C GLU A 260 17.62 -10.95 -13.89
N VAL A 261 17.22 -10.18 -14.89
CA VAL A 261 16.93 -10.72 -16.23
C VAL A 261 18.19 -11.24 -16.91
N LEU A 262 19.34 -10.61 -16.69
CA LEU A 262 20.62 -11.08 -17.22
C LEU A 262 21.02 -12.42 -16.63
N PHE A 263 21.03 -12.56 -15.30
CA PHE A 263 21.42 -13.81 -14.69
C PHE A 263 20.47 -14.95 -15.07
N LYS A 264 19.14 -14.71 -15.04
CA LYS A 264 18.14 -15.71 -15.46
C LYS A 264 18.32 -16.14 -16.92
N SER A 265 18.54 -15.18 -17.80
CA SER A 265 18.76 -15.47 -19.23
C SER A 265 20.05 -16.27 -19.48
N HIS A 266 21.13 -15.98 -18.75
CA HIS A 266 22.38 -16.73 -18.83
C HIS A 266 22.26 -18.13 -18.22
N VAL A 267 21.47 -18.31 -17.14
CA VAL A 267 21.14 -19.64 -16.57
C VAL A 267 20.46 -20.50 -17.64
N GLU A 268 19.40 -19.98 -18.27
CA GLU A 268 18.64 -20.72 -19.30
C GLU A 268 19.47 -21.07 -20.54
N LYS A 269 20.49 -20.26 -20.84
CA LYS A 269 21.45 -20.55 -21.92
C LYS A 269 22.58 -21.50 -21.53
N GLY A 270 22.72 -21.82 -20.25
CA GLY A 270 23.81 -22.63 -19.74
C GLY A 270 25.16 -21.90 -19.62
N ASN A 271 25.18 -20.57 -19.69
CA ASN A 271 26.36 -19.73 -19.58
C ASN A 271 26.71 -19.56 -18.08
N LYS A 272 27.44 -20.50 -17.52
CA LYS A 272 27.68 -20.59 -16.07
C LYS A 272 28.47 -19.41 -15.49
N GLU A 273 29.46 -18.92 -16.21
CA GLU A 273 30.34 -17.83 -15.75
C GLU A 273 29.55 -16.52 -15.64
N GLU A 274 28.88 -16.13 -16.72
CA GLU A 274 28.10 -14.89 -16.77
C GLU A 274 26.88 -14.95 -15.84
N SER A 275 26.25 -16.11 -15.72
CA SER A 275 25.12 -16.28 -14.80
C SER A 275 25.55 -16.10 -13.33
N SER A 276 26.74 -16.65 -12.95
CA SER A 276 27.29 -16.47 -11.61
C SER A 276 27.65 -15.01 -11.34
N GLU A 277 28.30 -14.33 -12.30
CA GLU A 277 28.66 -12.91 -12.18
C GLU A 277 27.41 -12.01 -11.97
N TYR A 278 26.37 -12.19 -12.79
CA TYR A 278 25.16 -11.36 -12.65
C TYR A 278 24.32 -11.73 -11.43
N MET A 279 24.33 -12.99 -11.00
CA MET A 279 23.69 -13.42 -9.77
C MET A 279 24.34 -12.79 -8.54
N GLU A 280 25.66 -12.73 -8.49
CA GLU A 280 26.42 -12.05 -7.43
C GLU A 280 26.06 -10.57 -7.37
N LYS A 281 26.13 -9.86 -8.51
CA LYS A 281 25.76 -8.45 -8.62
C LYS A 281 24.30 -8.18 -8.21
N PHE A 282 23.38 -9.06 -8.59
CA PHE A 282 21.97 -8.98 -8.17
C PHE A 282 21.84 -9.12 -6.67
N THR A 283 22.49 -10.15 -6.07
CA THR A 283 22.39 -10.46 -4.64
C THR A 283 22.94 -9.31 -3.78
N GLU A 284 24.14 -8.84 -4.10
CA GLU A 284 24.77 -7.72 -3.38
C GLU A 284 23.92 -6.45 -3.43
N LEU A 285 23.41 -6.11 -4.62
CA LEU A 285 22.60 -4.92 -4.79
C LEU A 285 21.23 -5.05 -4.12
N ASN A 286 20.60 -6.23 -4.22
CA ASN A 286 19.34 -6.52 -3.56
C ASN A 286 19.45 -6.42 -2.04
N ASP A 287 20.50 -6.99 -1.45
CA ASP A 287 20.77 -6.92 -0.02
C ASP A 287 21.02 -5.47 0.43
N SER A 288 21.74 -4.70 -0.38
CA SER A 288 21.95 -3.27 -0.12
C SER A 288 20.64 -2.48 -0.13
N ILE A 289 19.75 -2.74 -1.12
CA ILE A 289 18.43 -2.11 -1.22
C ILE A 289 17.57 -2.50 -0.03
N VAL A 290 17.45 -3.79 0.28
CA VAL A 290 16.65 -4.31 1.40
C VAL A 290 17.13 -3.74 2.74
N ASN A 291 18.45 -3.64 2.94
CA ASN A 291 19.01 -3.05 4.15
C ASN A 291 18.73 -1.54 4.25
N ALA A 292 18.80 -0.81 3.13
CA ALA A 292 18.44 0.60 3.08
C ALA A 292 16.94 0.80 3.38
N GLU A 293 16.07 -0.03 2.82
CA GLU A 293 14.63 -0.02 3.08
C GLU A 293 14.32 -0.32 4.56
N ARG A 294 14.98 -1.33 5.15
CA ARG A 294 14.84 -1.64 6.58
C ARG A 294 15.25 -0.48 7.48
N GLN A 295 16.33 0.22 7.14
CA GLN A 295 16.76 1.42 7.89
C GLN A 295 15.75 2.57 7.76
N MET A 296 15.07 2.72 6.61
CA MET A 296 14.01 3.71 6.44
C MET A 296 12.73 3.37 7.22
N ILE A 297 12.43 2.08 7.39
CA ILE A 297 11.27 1.58 8.17
C ILE A 297 11.54 1.74 9.68
N ASN A 298 12.78 1.63 10.11
CA ASN A 298 13.21 1.72 11.51
C ASN A 298 13.40 3.17 12.02
N THR A 299 13.01 4.19 11.26
CA THR A 299 13.02 5.57 11.76
C THR A 299 11.99 5.69 12.89
N PRO A 300 12.41 5.94 14.15
CA PRO A 300 11.52 5.81 15.31
C PRO A 300 10.38 6.83 15.25
N ILE A 301 9.21 6.38 15.60
CA ILE A 301 8.02 7.19 15.93
C ILE A 301 8.35 8.27 16.98
N GLU A 302 9.42 8.11 17.74
CA GLU A 302 9.94 9.06 18.74
C GLU A 302 10.30 10.44 18.17
N HIS A 303 10.73 10.54 16.91
CA HIS A 303 11.01 11.85 16.30
C HIS A 303 9.77 12.67 15.94
N ILE A 304 8.62 12.02 15.74
CA ILE A 304 7.37 12.71 15.42
C ILE A 304 6.77 13.37 16.67
N LEU A 305 7.07 12.83 17.85
CA LEU A 305 6.58 13.37 19.13
C LEU A 305 7.45 14.52 19.68
N SER A 306 8.74 14.57 19.31
CA SER A 306 9.67 15.56 19.88
C SER A 306 9.68 16.93 19.17
N GLU A 307 9.30 17.00 17.89
CA GLU A 307 9.24 18.30 17.18
C GLU A 307 7.99 19.13 17.46
N GLN A 308 6.93 18.52 18.05
CA GLN A 308 5.72 19.26 18.42
C GLN A 308 5.83 20.00 19.75
N GLU A 309 6.89 19.78 20.53
CA GLU A 309 7.03 20.36 21.88
C GLU A 309 7.67 21.76 21.93
N ASN A 310 8.29 22.24 20.87
CA ASN A 310 9.11 23.48 20.99
C ASN A 310 8.46 24.80 20.58
N ASP A 311 7.29 24.79 19.92
CA ASP A 311 6.71 26.07 19.41
C ASP A 311 5.60 26.70 20.29
N ASN A 312 5.24 26.11 21.42
CA ASN A 312 4.07 26.57 22.16
C ASN A 312 4.29 26.95 23.65
N ARG A 313 5.52 27.20 24.09
CA ARG A 313 5.77 27.52 25.51
C ARG A 313 5.15 28.84 25.99
N ASP A 314 5.06 29.84 25.15
CA ASP A 314 4.55 31.17 25.58
C ASP A 314 3.02 31.31 25.59
N LEU A 315 2.31 30.51 24.79
CA LEU A 315 0.84 30.44 24.85
C LEU A 315 0.35 29.60 26.05
N MET A 316 1.14 28.62 26.47
CA MET A 316 0.78 27.70 27.56
C MET A 316 0.72 28.35 28.93
N ASN A 317 1.55 29.35 29.22
CA ASN A 317 1.59 30.01 30.55
C ASN A 317 0.33 30.85 30.82
N ARG A 318 -0.31 31.43 29.82
CA ARG A 318 -1.58 32.15 29.95
C ARG A 318 -2.81 31.22 29.99
N MET A 319 -2.71 30.05 29.35
CA MET A 319 -3.79 29.04 29.39
C MET A 319 -3.75 28.16 30.62
N MET A 320 -2.62 28.08 31.36
CA MET A 320 -2.51 27.23 32.56
C MET A 320 -3.38 27.67 33.73
N VAL A 321 -3.61 28.99 33.94
CA VAL A 321 -4.46 29.49 35.04
C VAL A 321 -5.94 29.28 34.73
N ALA A 322 -6.37 29.53 33.49
CA ALA A 322 -7.75 29.21 33.08
C ALA A 322 -7.96 27.69 32.90
N GLY A 323 -6.89 26.98 32.50
CA GLY A 323 -6.88 25.52 32.37
C GLY A 323 -6.94 24.75 33.72
N ALA A 324 -6.42 25.32 34.80
CA ALA A 324 -6.46 24.65 36.11
C ALA A 324 -7.90 24.44 36.64
N ILE A 325 -8.79 25.41 36.45
CA ILE A 325 -10.21 25.30 36.82
C ILE A 325 -10.94 24.31 35.86
N LEU A 326 -10.65 24.38 34.57
CA LEU A 326 -11.18 23.42 33.59
C LEU A 326 -10.59 22.01 33.77
N LEU A 327 -9.35 21.89 34.25
CA LEU A 327 -8.72 20.61 34.58
C LEU A 327 -9.37 19.91 35.78
N ILE A 328 -9.79 20.63 36.81
CA ILE A 328 -10.50 20.03 37.96
C ILE A 328 -11.87 19.52 37.52
N LEU A 329 -12.60 20.28 36.72
CA LEU A 329 -13.88 19.84 36.15
C LEU A 329 -13.73 18.71 35.13
N SER A 330 -12.66 18.74 34.32
CA SER A 330 -12.37 17.67 33.38
C SER A 330 -11.80 16.41 34.03
N MET A 331 -11.07 16.52 35.15
CA MET A 331 -10.66 15.37 35.98
C MET A 331 -11.86 14.64 36.57
N LEU A 332 -12.85 15.36 37.09
CA LEU A 332 -14.08 14.77 37.61
C LEU A 332 -14.90 14.12 36.47
N GLY A 333 -15.03 14.82 35.34
CA GLY A 333 -15.68 14.30 34.15
C GLY A 333 -14.91 13.14 33.52
N GLY A 334 -13.59 13.27 33.44
CA GLY A 334 -12.68 12.23 32.90
C GLY A 334 -12.65 10.98 33.79
N TRP A 335 -12.67 11.15 35.12
CA TRP A 335 -12.77 10.04 36.07
C TRP A 335 -14.10 9.28 35.93
N ALA A 336 -15.21 10.02 35.82
CA ALA A 336 -16.52 9.41 35.59
C ALA A 336 -16.62 8.71 34.22
N TYR A 337 -16.04 9.33 33.17
CA TYR A 337 -15.93 8.73 31.82
C TYR A 337 -15.00 7.52 31.81
N TRP A 338 -13.82 7.59 32.46
CA TRP A 338 -12.88 6.49 32.60
C TRP A 338 -13.51 5.31 33.36
N LYS A 339 -14.20 5.58 34.46
CA LYS A 339 -14.92 4.56 35.22
C LYS A 339 -16.01 3.87 34.37
N ARG A 340 -16.77 4.66 33.58
CA ARG A 340 -17.75 4.11 32.61
C ARG A 340 -17.09 3.32 31.49
N ARG A 341 -16.02 3.85 30.93
CA ARG A 341 -15.30 3.21 29.83
C ARG A 341 -14.61 1.90 30.25
N ASN A 342 -13.98 1.89 31.42
CA ASN A 342 -13.39 0.66 31.95
C ASN A 342 -14.46 -0.39 32.23
N LYS A 343 -15.62 0.01 32.72
CA LYS A 343 -16.75 -0.92 32.93
C LYS A 343 -17.26 -1.51 31.61
N ILE A 344 -17.27 -0.73 30.54
CA ILE A 344 -17.65 -1.22 29.18
C ILE A 344 -16.56 -2.13 28.59
N LEU A 345 -15.28 -1.76 28.72
CA LEU A 345 -14.16 -2.57 28.26
C LEU A 345 -14.09 -3.90 29.01
N HIS A 346 -14.32 -3.84 30.31
CA HIS A 346 -14.35 -5.06 31.14
C HIS A 346 -15.51 -5.98 30.74
N LYS A 347 -16.71 -5.43 30.47
CA LYS A 347 -17.82 -6.23 29.95
C LYS A 347 -17.50 -6.89 28.61
N LYS A 348 -16.84 -6.16 27.70
CA LYS A 348 -16.40 -6.75 26.41
C LYS A 348 -15.35 -7.83 26.60
N TYR A 349 -14.43 -7.61 27.54
CA TYR A 349 -13.42 -8.61 27.90
C TYR A 349 -14.12 -9.86 28.46
N GLU A 350 -15.04 -9.70 29.43
CA GLU A 350 -15.83 -10.82 30.00
C GLU A 350 -16.59 -11.59 28.91
N GLN A 351 -17.19 -10.89 27.93
CA GLN A 351 -17.87 -11.55 26.79
C GLN A 351 -16.90 -12.41 25.98
N ILE A 352 -15.71 -11.90 25.65
CA ILE A 352 -14.70 -12.66 24.91
C ILE A 352 -14.26 -13.89 25.71
N ILE A 353 -14.04 -13.74 27.02
CA ILE A 353 -13.65 -14.85 27.89
C ILE A 353 -14.78 -15.87 27.99
N GLU A 354 -16.02 -15.44 28.10
CA GLU A 354 -17.19 -16.35 28.12
C GLU A 354 -17.33 -17.12 26.80
N ASP A 355 -17.12 -16.45 25.66
CA ASP A 355 -17.13 -17.12 24.36
C ASP A 355 -15.99 -18.14 24.22
N LEU A 356 -14.80 -17.82 24.74
CA LEU A 356 -13.67 -18.76 24.76
C LEU A 356 -13.94 -19.97 25.67
N LYS A 357 -14.58 -19.75 26.83
CA LYS A 357 -15.00 -20.84 27.74
C LYS A 357 -16.08 -21.73 27.12
N LYS A 358 -17.06 -21.16 26.41
CA LYS A 358 -18.09 -21.92 25.69
C LYS A 358 -17.50 -22.81 24.60
N VAL A 359 -16.51 -22.29 23.85
CA VAL A 359 -15.80 -23.10 22.84
C VAL A 359 -15.05 -24.27 23.49
N GLU A 360 -14.56 -24.08 24.70
CA GLU A 360 -13.84 -25.12 25.45
C GLU A 360 -14.79 -26.18 26.00
N SER A 361 -15.97 -25.80 26.53
CA SER A 361 -16.97 -26.76 27.01
C SER A 361 -17.53 -27.61 25.89
N VAL A 362 -17.82 -27.02 24.71
CA VAL A 362 -18.28 -27.79 23.53
C VAL A 362 -17.21 -28.78 23.02
N SER A 363 -15.93 -28.42 23.13
CA SER A 363 -14.82 -29.30 22.73
C SER A 363 -14.57 -30.45 23.73
N VAL A 364 -15.06 -30.36 24.95
CA VAL A 364 -15.01 -31.43 25.95
C VAL A 364 -16.20 -32.37 25.79
N GLU A 365 -17.40 -31.84 25.49
CA GLU A 365 -18.60 -32.68 25.23
C GLU A 365 -18.50 -33.46 23.92
N GLU A 366 -17.83 -32.95 22.86
CA GLU A 366 -17.59 -33.72 21.61
C GLU A 366 -16.59 -34.88 21.77
N LYS A 367 -15.86 -34.98 22.89
CA LYS A 367 -14.97 -36.13 23.15
C LYS A 367 -15.65 -37.28 23.86
N ASP A 368 -16.81 -37.07 24.45
CA ASP A 368 -17.57 -38.09 25.16
C ASP A 368 -18.80 -38.65 24.39
N ILE A 369 -19.11 -38.09 23.22
CA ILE A 369 -20.22 -38.53 22.38
C ILE A 369 -19.70 -39.08 21.05
N THR A 370 -19.00 -40.21 21.11
CA THR A 370 -18.87 -41.16 20.03
C THR A 370 -19.63 -42.43 20.41
N ALA A 371 -20.92 -42.38 20.40
CA ALA A 371 -21.87 -43.47 20.10
C ALA A 371 -23.29 -42.97 20.44
N GLU A 372 -24.16 -43.11 19.48
CA GLU A 372 -25.62 -42.91 19.54
C GLU A 372 -26.11 -41.46 19.32
N THR A 373 -26.61 -41.25 18.20
CA THR A 373 -27.95 -40.87 17.81
C THR A 373 -27.98 -39.99 16.58
N LEU A 374 -28.23 -40.64 15.46
CA LEU A 374 -28.90 -40.05 14.30
C LEU A 374 -30.35 -39.74 14.67
N ALA A 375 -30.86 -38.67 14.15
CA ALA A 375 -32.25 -38.23 14.01
C ALA A 375 -32.71 -37.13 15.01
N ILE A 376 -33.01 -36.01 14.49
CA ILE A 376 -34.31 -35.34 14.41
C ILE A 376 -34.15 -33.94 13.82
N GLU A 377 -34.82 -33.80 12.74
CA GLU A 377 -35.30 -32.67 11.95
C GLU A 377 -35.71 -31.35 12.63
N ASN A 378 -35.47 -30.31 11.86
CA ASN A 378 -36.44 -29.27 11.40
C ASN A 378 -36.75 -28.03 12.25
N ASN A 379 -36.67 -26.98 11.48
CA ASN A 379 -37.46 -25.75 11.49
C ASN A 379 -37.06 -24.61 12.44
N GLU A 380 -36.48 -23.57 11.83
CA GLU A 380 -37.22 -22.30 11.78
C GLU A 380 -36.68 -21.35 10.67
N ARG A 381 -37.55 -21.05 9.72
CA ARG A 381 -37.38 -20.00 8.71
C ARG A 381 -37.61 -18.67 9.35
N ILE A 382 -36.64 -17.76 9.22
CA ILE A 382 -36.92 -16.33 9.31
C ILE A 382 -36.70 -15.72 7.91
N ILE A 383 -37.79 -15.21 7.39
CA ILE A 383 -37.90 -14.49 6.12
C ILE A 383 -37.38 -13.07 6.32
N TYR A 384 -36.43 -12.64 5.50
CA TYR A 384 -36.23 -11.22 5.20
C TYR A 384 -36.20 -11.00 3.69
N SER A 385 -36.99 -10.00 3.32
CA SER A 385 -37.39 -9.59 1.99
C SER A 385 -36.26 -9.06 1.12
N ASN A 386 -36.43 -9.35 -0.16
CA ASN A 386 -35.77 -8.95 -1.37
C ASN A 386 -35.37 -7.49 -1.52
N GLU A 387 -34.12 -7.28 -1.97
CA GLU A 387 -33.84 -6.35 -3.05
C GLU A 387 -32.87 -7.02 -4.04
N LYS A 388 -33.25 -6.98 -5.32
CA LYS A 388 -32.61 -7.70 -6.42
C LYS A 388 -31.36 -6.98 -6.93
N ILE A 389 -30.23 -7.69 -6.91
CA ILE A 389 -29.08 -7.43 -7.79
C ILE A 389 -28.85 -8.72 -8.58
N PRO A 390 -28.57 -8.69 -9.90
CA PRO A 390 -28.58 -9.90 -10.73
C PRO A 390 -27.47 -10.87 -10.32
N SER A 391 -27.87 -12.00 -9.77
CA SER A 391 -27.02 -13.12 -9.39
C SER A 391 -26.68 -13.98 -10.60
N LEU A 392 -25.40 -14.22 -10.81
CA LEU A 392 -24.92 -15.40 -11.54
C LEU A 392 -25.48 -16.65 -10.85
N ILE A 393 -26.27 -17.42 -11.56
CA ILE A 393 -26.83 -18.70 -11.11
C ILE A 393 -25.64 -19.68 -10.93
N ILE A 394 -25.28 -19.94 -9.68
CA ILE A 394 -24.20 -20.84 -9.31
C ILE A 394 -24.83 -22.08 -8.71
N LYS A 395 -24.39 -23.27 -9.17
CA LYS A 395 -24.79 -24.55 -8.61
C LYS A 395 -24.44 -24.57 -7.11
N ASN A 396 -25.43 -24.75 -6.25
CA ASN A 396 -25.29 -24.83 -4.78
C ASN A 396 -24.18 -25.79 -4.33
N ASP A 397 -24.01 -26.92 -5.00
CA ASP A 397 -23.00 -27.96 -4.66
C ASP A 397 -21.54 -27.44 -4.68
N THR A 398 -21.21 -26.46 -5.58
CA THR A 398 -19.86 -25.94 -5.68
C THR A 398 -19.57 -24.95 -4.54
N VAL A 399 -20.55 -24.15 -4.14
CA VAL A 399 -20.43 -23.19 -3.02
C VAL A 399 -20.27 -23.97 -1.71
N ASP A 400 -21.09 -24.97 -1.48
CA ASP A 400 -21.03 -25.80 -0.27
C ASP A 400 -19.70 -26.55 -0.14
N ASN A 401 -19.14 -27.02 -1.25
CA ASN A 401 -17.82 -27.64 -1.26
C ASN A 401 -16.73 -26.62 -0.89
N ILE A 402 -16.78 -25.39 -1.43
CA ILE A 402 -15.83 -24.33 -1.07
C ILE A 402 -15.98 -23.94 0.40
N LEU A 403 -17.20 -23.81 0.90
CA LEU A 403 -17.46 -23.49 2.31
C LEU A 403 -16.97 -24.58 3.25
N SER A 404 -17.17 -25.87 2.88
CA SER A 404 -16.66 -27.00 3.66
C SER A 404 -15.13 -27.01 3.73
N LYS A 405 -14.47 -26.72 2.61
CA LYS A 405 -13.00 -26.59 2.56
C LYS A 405 -12.51 -25.37 3.33
N LEU A 406 -13.22 -24.22 3.28
CA LEU A 406 -12.92 -23.05 4.10
C LEU A 406 -12.96 -23.37 5.60
N ARG A 407 -13.96 -24.13 6.07
CA ARG A 407 -14.02 -24.60 7.47
C ARG A 407 -12.80 -25.45 7.85
N LYS A 408 -12.32 -26.32 6.94
CA LYS A 408 -11.08 -27.08 7.19
C LYS A 408 -9.85 -26.17 7.32
N ILE A 409 -9.79 -25.10 6.54
CA ILE A 409 -8.70 -24.11 6.61
C ILE A 409 -8.79 -23.29 7.91
N GLU A 410 -9.99 -22.89 8.34
CA GLU A 410 -10.21 -22.23 9.64
C GLU A 410 -9.61 -23.07 10.79
N ASN A 411 -9.77 -24.39 10.73
CA ASN A 411 -9.24 -25.32 11.74
C ASN A 411 -7.74 -25.65 11.55
N SER A 412 -7.18 -25.42 10.37
CA SER A 412 -5.81 -25.86 10.03
C SER A 412 -4.71 -24.87 10.42
N GLN A 413 -5.06 -23.68 10.90
CA GLN A 413 -4.13 -22.57 11.21
C GLN A 413 -3.23 -22.13 10.05
N LYS A 414 -3.50 -22.54 8.80
CA LYS A 414 -2.71 -22.14 7.64
C LYS A 414 -2.76 -20.63 7.40
N PHE A 415 -3.82 -19.96 7.86
CA PHE A 415 -4.03 -18.52 7.72
C PHE A 415 -3.04 -17.65 8.50
N ILE A 416 -2.25 -18.23 9.42
CA ILE A 416 -1.21 -17.49 10.16
C ILE A 416 0.06 -17.25 9.33
N LYS A 417 0.23 -17.94 8.19
CA LYS A 417 1.39 -17.71 7.32
C LYS A 417 1.33 -16.31 6.71
N LYS A 418 2.49 -15.64 6.61
CA LYS A 418 2.61 -14.27 6.08
C LYS A 418 2.23 -14.18 4.60
N ASP A 419 2.45 -15.23 3.84
CA ASP A 419 2.17 -15.38 2.41
C ASP A 419 0.76 -15.92 2.09
N PHE A 420 -0.13 -16.01 3.09
CA PHE A 420 -1.49 -16.49 2.91
C PHE A 420 -2.37 -15.43 2.23
N THR A 421 -2.29 -15.40 0.90
CA THR A 421 -3.01 -14.44 0.04
C THR A 421 -4.33 -15.00 -0.50
N LEU A 422 -5.20 -14.13 -1.00
CA LEU A 422 -6.44 -14.54 -1.67
C LEU A 422 -6.16 -15.46 -2.87
N THR A 423 -5.10 -15.16 -3.62
CA THR A 423 -4.68 -15.96 -4.79
C THR A 423 -4.22 -17.36 -4.36
N PHE A 424 -3.41 -17.42 -3.30
CA PHE A 424 -2.97 -18.69 -2.73
C PHE A 424 -4.17 -19.52 -2.25
N LEU A 425 -5.08 -18.90 -1.50
CA LEU A 425 -6.28 -19.60 -1.00
C LEU A 425 -7.20 -20.06 -2.15
N ALA A 426 -7.37 -19.25 -3.18
CA ALA A 426 -8.18 -19.60 -4.34
C ALA A 426 -7.58 -20.81 -5.09
N SER A 427 -6.26 -20.85 -5.26
CA SER A 427 -5.55 -22.00 -5.84
C SER A 427 -5.73 -23.26 -5.00
N GLU A 428 -5.60 -23.18 -3.67
CA GLU A 428 -5.77 -24.32 -2.76
C GLU A 428 -7.20 -24.87 -2.78
N LEU A 429 -8.19 -23.99 -3.01
CA LEU A 429 -9.60 -24.36 -3.12
C LEU A 429 -10.04 -24.76 -4.54
N ASN A 430 -9.12 -24.75 -5.51
CA ASN A 430 -9.40 -24.99 -6.94
C ASN A 430 -10.48 -24.03 -7.49
N THR A 431 -10.33 -22.73 -7.20
CA THR A 431 -11.25 -21.69 -7.64
C THR A 431 -10.47 -20.42 -8.05
N ASN A 432 -11.15 -19.42 -8.57
CA ASN A 432 -10.50 -18.15 -8.88
C ASN A 432 -10.65 -17.12 -7.75
N PRO A 433 -9.72 -16.17 -7.59
CA PRO A 433 -9.73 -15.20 -6.51
C PRO A 433 -10.99 -14.34 -6.45
N ARG A 434 -11.53 -13.93 -7.60
CA ARG A 434 -12.73 -13.10 -7.69
C ARG A 434 -13.95 -13.84 -7.14
N TYR A 435 -14.11 -15.09 -7.53
CA TYR A 435 -15.20 -15.93 -7.09
C TYR A 435 -15.13 -16.26 -5.59
N LEU A 436 -13.93 -16.61 -5.11
CA LEU A 436 -13.70 -16.85 -3.70
C LEU A 436 -13.98 -15.60 -2.84
N SER A 437 -13.55 -14.43 -3.30
CA SER A 437 -13.83 -13.16 -2.60
C SER A 437 -15.32 -12.89 -2.47
N GLU A 438 -16.09 -13.18 -3.53
CA GLU A 438 -17.54 -13.02 -3.52
C GLU A 438 -18.22 -14.00 -2.56
N ILE A 439 -17.81 -15.29 -2.57
CA ILE A 439 -18.32 -16.30 -1.62
C ILE A 439 -18.05 -15.88 -0.17
N ILE A 440 -16.82 -15.45 0.13
CA ILE A 440 -16.46 -14.99 1.48
C ILE A 440 -17.33 -13.79 1.86
N LYS A 441 -17.53 -12.83 0.96
CA LYS A 441 -18.37 -11.65 1.24
C LYS A 441 -19.83 -12.03 1.49
N GLN A 442 -20.41 -12.93 0.66
CA GLN A 442 -21.80 -13.36 0.78
C GLN A 442 -22.06 -14.21 2.02
N HIS A 443 -21.17 -15.18 2.31
CA HIS A 443 -21.42 -16.17 3.36
C HIS A 443 -20.77 -15.83 4.72
N LYS A 444 -19.72 -15.00 4.73
CA LYS A 444 -19.04 -14.55 5.96
C LYS A 444 -19.29 -13.07 6.28
N GLY A 445 -19.96 -12.31 5.37
CA GLY A 445 -20.28 -10.89 5.56
C GLY A 445 -19.05 -9.97 5.60
N LYS A 446 -17.86 -10.46 5.26
CA LYS A 446 -16.58 -9.76 5.38
C LYS A 446 -15.80 -9.81 4.08
N SER A 447 -14.99 -8.78 3.81
CA SER A 447 -13.97 -8.89 2.76
C SER A 447 -12.93 -9.94 3.15
N TYR A 448 -12.20 -10.50 2.18
CA TYR A 448 -11.14 -11.49 2.42
C TYR A 448 -10.16 -11.04 3.52
N ASN A 449 -9.65 -9.82 3.44
CA ASN A 449 -8.69 -9.30 4.44
C ASN A 449 -9.30 -9.21 5.84
N ASN A 450 -10.54 -8.72 5.96
CA ASN A 450 -11.23 -8.68 7.24
C ASN A 450 -11.56 -10.08 7.77
N TYR A 451 -11.86 -11.02 6.89
CA TYR A 451 -12.10 -12.41 7.25
C TYR A 451 -10.84 -13.08 7.81
N ILE A 452 -9.71 -13.02 7.08
CA ILE A 452 -8.43 -13.61 7.53
C ILE A 452 -7.92 -12.90 8.79
N ASN A 453 -8.01 -11.58 8.85
CA ASN A 453 -7.63 -10.83 10.04
C ASN A 453 -8.46 -11.23 11.28
N GLY A 454 -9.77 -11.46 11.12
CA GLY A 454 -10.61 -11.98 12.18
C GLY A 454 -10.14 -13.36 12.69
N LEU A 455 -9.78 -14.27 11.78
CA LEU A 455 -9.23 -15.59 12.15
C LEU A 455 -7.88 -15.46 12.89
N ARG A 456 -6.99 -14.60 12.41
CA ARG A 456 -5.69 -14.33 13.05
C ARG A 456 -5.84 -13.76 14.47
N ILE A 457 -6.78 -12.83 14.64
CA ILE A 457 -7.06 -12.25 15.96
C ILE A 457 -7.72 -13.29 16.88
N GLY A 458 -8.68 -14.08 16.39
CA GLY A 458 -9.27 -15.19 17.15
C GLY A 458 -8.22 -16.21 17.61
N TYR A 459 -7.27 -16.56 16.73
CA TYR A 459 -6.17 -17.45 17.06
C TYR A 459 -5.31 -16.92 18.21
N ILE A 460 -4.85 -15.66 18.10
CA ILE A 460 -3.95 -15.11 19.13
C ILE A 460 -4.66 -14.83 20.44
N THR A 461 -5.94 -14.42 20.44
CA THR A 461 -6.74 -14.25 21.66
C THR A 461 -6.92 -15.58 22.38
N ASN A 462 -7.20 -16.66 21.66
CA ASN A 462 -7.30 -18.02 22.25
C ASN A 462 -5.95 -18.49 22.82
N LYS A 463 -4.85 -18.23 22.12
CA LYS A 463 -3.50 -18.55 22.64
C LYS A 463 -3.16 -17.75 23.89
N LEU A 464 -3.43 -16.46 23.92
CA LEU A 464 -3.22 -15.61 25.09
C LEU A 464 -4.08 -16.06 26.29
N TYR A 465 -5.29 -16.54 26.00
CA TYR A 465 -6.17 -17.07 27.05
C TYR A 465 -5.64 -18.39 27.63
N LYS A 466 -5.29 -19.36 26.77
CA LYS A 466 -4.92 -20.72 27.19
C LYS A 466 -3.48 -20.85 27.70
N ASN A 467 -2.57 -20.00 27.27
CA ASN A 467 -1.15 -20.14 27.57
C ASN A 467 -0.55 -18.84 28.15
N THR A 468 -0.30 -18.88 29.45
CA THR A 468 0.26 -17.75 30.21
C THR A 468 1.61 -17.25 29.68
N VAL A 469 2.44 -18.14 29.09
CA VAL A 469 3.75 -17.78 28.53
C VAL A 469 3.59 -16.76 27.38
N TYR A 470 2.52 -16.86 26.57
CA TYR A 470 2.27 -15.92 25.50
C TYR A 470 1.97 -14.50 25.98
N ARG A 471 1.54 -14.32 27.23
CA ARG A 471 1.28 -13.01 27.85
C ARG A 471 2.55 -12.24 28.20
N GLU A 472 3.71 -12.93 28.22
CA GLU A 472 5.03 -12.32 28.47
C GLU A 472 5.74 -11.87 27.19
N TYR A 473 5.26 -12.28 26.03
CA TYR A 473 5.89 -11.92 24.77
C TYR A 473 5.60 -10.47 24.36
N LYS A 474 6.56 -9.87 23.66
CA LYS A 474 6.41 -8.54 23.06
C LYS A 474 5.27 -8.57 22.04
N ILE A 475 4.53 -7.47 21.92
CA ILE A 475 3.45 -7.32 20.94
C ILE A 475 3.93 -7.58 19.51
N SER A 476 5.19 -7.23 19.18
CA SER A 476 5.79 -7.52 17.88
C SER A 476 5.90 -9.02 17.60
N TYR A 477 6.27 -9.81 18.59
CA TYR A 477 6.32 -11.27 18.46
C TYR A 477 4.91 -11.86 18.26
N LEU A 478 3.92 -11.41 19.06
CA LEU A 478 2.53 -11.84 18.92
C LEU A 478 1.94 -11.50 17.55
N ALA A 479 2.32 -10.34 17.01
CA ALA A 479 1.94 -9.95 15.65
C ALA A 479 2.52 -10.92 14.61
N GLU A 480 3.79 -11.26 14.74
CA GLU A 480 4.48 -12.17 13.83
C GLU A 480 3.92 -13.59 13.93
N GLU A 481 3.68 -14.09 15.14
CA GLU A 481 3.11 -15.40 15.43
C GLU A 481 1.76 -15.63 14.75
N CYS A 482 0.93 -14.59 14.66
CA CYS A 482 -0.37 -14.67 14.00
C CYS A 482 -0.37 -14.15 12.55
N GLY A 483 0.81 -13.95 11.95
CA GLY A 483 0.99 -13.70 10.54
C GLY A 483 0.85 -12.25 10.09
N PHE A 484 0.92 -11.27 11.00
CA PHE A 484 0.99 -9.86 10.64
C PHE A 484 2.43 -9.43 10.34
N THR A 485 2.59 -8.55 9.38
CA THR A 485 3.90 -8.04 8.95
C THR A 485 4.41 -6.90 9.82
N SER A 486 3.53 -6.22 10.57
CA SER A 486 3.94 -5.16 11.51
C SER A 486 3.10 -5.17 12.78
N ARG A 487 3.73 -4.74 13.88
CA ARG A 487 3.12 -4.55 15.19
C ARG A 487 1.97 -3.53 15.15
N GLU A 488 2.13 -2.47 14.38
CA GLU A 488 1.17 -1.38 14.26
C GLU A 488 -0.12 -1.86 13.60
N VAL A 489 0.00 -2.56 12.47
CA VAL A 489 -1.14 -3.15 11.77
C VAL A 489 -1.86 -4.16 12.67
N PHE A 490 -1.11 -5.02 13.35
CA PHE A 490 -1.66 -5.95 14.31
C PHE A 490 -2.47 -5.24 15.41
N ALA A 491 -1.90 -4.21 16.05
CA ALA A 491 -2.55 -3.49 17.15
C ALA A 491 -3.86 -2.80 16.71
N VAL A 492 -3.86 -2.23 15.51
CA VAL A 492 -5.05 -1.59 14.92
C VAL A 492 -6.14 -2.62 14.67
N ILE A 493 -5.79 -3.74 14.03
CA ILE A 493 -6.74 -4.79 13.69
C ILE A 493 -7.24 -5.52 14.95
N PHE A 494 -6.36 -5.80 15.90
CA PHE A 494 -6.74 -6.38 17.18
C PHE A 494 -7.79 -5.50 17.88
N LYS A 495 -7.55 -4.17 17.94
CA LYS A 495 -8.52 -3.24 18.53
C LYS A 495 -9.82 -3.16 17.73
N LYS A 496 -9.77 -3.27 16.41
CA LYS A 496 -10.96 -3.29 15.55
C LYS A 496 -11.83 -4.51 15.81
N GLU A 497 -11.22 -5.70 15.92
CA GLU A 497 -11.94 -6.97 16.09
C GLU A 497 -12.41 -7.19 17.54
N THR A 498 -11.58 -6.81 18.56
CA THR A 498 -11.88 -7.07 19.97
C THR A 498 -12.46 -5.86 20.71
N GLY A 499 -12.37 -4.66 20.13
CA GLY A 499 -12.76 -3.40 20.76
C GLY A 499 -11.76 -2.86 21.79
N MET A 500 -10.62 -3.54 22.03
CA MET A 500 -9.59 -3.14 23.00
C MET A 500 -8.17 -3.39 22.46
N THR A 501 -7.17 -2.74 23.07
CA THR A 501 -5.79 -2.93 22.64
C THR A 501 -5.22 -4.28 23.08
N PRO A 502 -4.24 -4.84 22.37
CA PRO A 502 -3.55 -6.08 22.78
C PRO A 502 -2.99 -5.97 24.21
N SER A 503 -2.37 -4.84 24.54
CA SER A 503 -1.79 -4.61 25.88
C SER A 503 -2.86 -4.61 26.97
N TYR A 504 -4.03 -4.01 26.70
CA TYR A 504 -5.14 -4.02 27.66
C TYR A 504 -5.67 -5.44 27.86
N PHE A 505 -5.89 -6.18 26.79
CA PHE A 505 -6.36 -7.56 26.86
C PHE A 505 -5.39 -8.45 27.66
N ILE A 506 -4.08 -8.33 27.39
CA ILE A 506 -3.04 -9.07 28.12
C ILE A 506 -3.00 -8.66 29.59
N SER A 507 -3.14 -7.36 29.90
CA SER A 507 -3.11 -6.91 31.30
C SER A 507 -4.30 -7.43 32.12
N GLN A 508 -5.48 -7.54 31.50
CA GLN A 508 -6.65 -8.12 32.17
C GLN A 508 -6.46 -9.62 32.44
N LEU A 509 -5.93 -10.38 31.47
CA LEU A 509 -5.59 -11.80 31.67
C LEU A 509 -4.57 -12.00 32.81
N LYS A 510 -3.55 -11.14 32.90
CA LYS A 510 -2.56 -11.20 33.99
C LYS A 510 -3.17 -10.87 35.36
N GLN A 511 -4.11 -9.93 35.42
CA GLN A 511 -4.81 -9.59 36.65
C GLN A 511 -5.70 -10.74 37.16
N GLU A 512 -6.36 -11.47 36.25
CA GLU A 512 -7.14 -12.65 36.64
C GLU A 512 -6.24 -13.74 37.23
N ASP A 513 -5.07 -14.01 36.62
CA ASP A 513 -4.13 -15.02 37.15
C ASP A 513 -3.71 -14.71 38.62
N VAL A 514 -3.45 -13.43 38.93
CA VAL A 514 -3.09 -13.01 40.30
C VAL A 514 -4.25 -13.20 41.27
N MET A 515 -5.48 -13.01 40.81
CA MET A 515 -6.67 -13.14 41.67
C MET A 515 -7.05 -14.62 41.96
N TYR A 516 -6.62 -15.55 41.08
CA TYR A 516 -6.78 -16.99 41.32
C TYR A 516 -5.66 -17.61 42.18
N LEU A 517 -4.56 -16.87 42.42
CA LEU A 517 -3.42 -17.30 43.22
C LEU A 517 -3.45 -16.73 44.68
N GLN A 518 -4.40 -15.86 44.98
CA GLN A 518 -4.74 -15.41 46.33
C GLN A 518 -5.99 -16.12 46.86
#